data_e6499df391df04890c7597bbcd3e5301
#
_entry.id   e6499df391df04890c7597bbcd3e5301
#
_cell.length_a   1.000
_cell.length_b   1.000
_cell.length_c   1.000
_cell.angle_alpha   90.00
_cell.angle_beta   90.00
_cell.angle_gamma   90.00
#
_symmetry.space_group_name_H-M   'P 1'
#
loop_
_entity.id
_entity.type
_entity.pdbx_description
1 polymer ?
#
loop_
_entity_poly.entity_id
_entity_poly.type
_entity_poly.pdbx_seq_one_letter_code
_entity_poly.pdbx_strand_id
1 'polypeptide(L)'
;MSGATSKLTVRPAVPGDLAAIIGIYNWAVNQTFATLDAEPLDSEEAREWWDSHGSKSLLLVAEGEEGVIGWGRLLPWIRRGMSSTVEDLVYVDPLLQGQGVGKALLKELIEEATRLGYRLMVAQVAADNRGGKALHEGLGFREVGVLHEAAHKFNVWIDITLMERPLGKRSD
;
A
#
# COMPACT_ATOMS: atom_id res chain seq x y z
N MET A 1 12.44 27.69 18.14
CA MET A 1 11.55 27.68 16.97
C MET A 1 10.78 26.37 17.00
N SER A 2 9.51 26.45 17.43
CA SER A 2 8.63 25.29 17.53
C SER A 2 8.28 24.83 16.13
N GLY A 3 8.80 23.69 15.69
CA GLY A 3 8.40 23.06 14.45
C GLY A 3 6.91 22.70 14.57
N ALA A 4 6.06 23.35 13.81
CA ALA A 4 4.70 22.93 13.61
C ALA A 4 4.75 21.51 13.08
N THR A 5 4.35 20.55 13.90
CA THR A 5 4.10 19.18 13.45
C THR A 5 2.98 19.27 12.42
N SER A 6 3.31 19.20 11.14
CA SER A 6 2.31 19.22 10.07
C SER A 6 1.30 18.15 10.39
N LYS A 7 0.03 18.53 10.45
CA LYS A 7 -1.05 17.65 10.89
C LYS A 7 -1.31 16.59 9.83
N LEU A 8 -0.67 15.44 9.99
CA LEU A 8 -0.93 14.27 9.16
C LEU A 8 -2.26 13.64 9.60
N THR A 9 -3.19 13.48 8.68
CA THR A 9 -4.48 12.83 8.90
C THR A 9 -4.66 11.68 7.91
N VAL A 10 -5.05 10.50 8.40
CA VAL A 10 -5.45 9.37 7.54
C VAL A 10 -6.98 9.29 7.54
N ARG A 11 -7.56 9.20 6.35
CA ARG A 11 -9.01 9.14 6.15
C ARG A 11 -9.40 8.28 4.96
N PRO A 12 -10.66 7.83 4.86
CA PRO A 12 -11.18 7.22 3.64
C PRO A 12 -11.01 8.18 2.44
N ALA A 13 -10.66 7.60 1.29
CA ALA A 13 -10.56 8.34 0.04
C ALA A 13 -11.94 8.75 -0.47
N VAL A 14 -12.01 9.90 -1.10
CA VAL A 14 -13.21 10.42 -1.79
C VAL A 14 -12.89 10.65 -3.28
N PRO A 15 -13.90 10.75 -4.17
CA PRO A 15 -13.66 10.91 -5.62
C PRO A 15 -12.73 12.06 -5.99
N GLY A 16 -12.74 13.14 -5.20
CA GLY A 16 -11.85 14.28 -5.40
C GLY A 16 -10.37 13.99 -5.20
N ASP A 17 -10.01 12.87 -4.54
CA ASP A 17 -8.62 12.48 -4.28
C ASP A 17 -8.00 11.74 -5.47
N LEU A 18 -8.79 11.30 -6.45
CA LEU A 18 -8.35 10.41 -7.53
C LEU A 18 -7.12 10.95 -8.27
N ALA A 19 -7.11 12.23 -8.61
CA ALA A 19 -5.99 12.81 -9.34
C ALA A 19 -4.67 12.72 -8.57
N ALA A 20 -4.68 12.96 -7.26
CA ALA A 20 -3.51 12.85 -6.41
C ALA A 20 -3.09 11.39 -6.21
N ILE A 21 -4.04 10.49 -5.99
CA ILE A 21 -3.79 9.04 -5.87
C ILE A 21 -3.08 8.52 -7.12
N ILE A 22 -3.62 8.82 -8.31
CA ILE A 22 -3.06 8.36 -9.58
C ILE A 22 -1.71 9.04 -9.87
N GLY A 23 -1.54 10.31 -9.51
CA GLY A 23 -0.26 11.00 -9.64
C GLY A 23 0.86 10.31 -8.86
N ILE A 24 0.61 9.95 -7.60
CA ILE A 24 1.56 9.22 -6.75
C ILE A 24 1.82 7.82 -7.32
N TYR A 25 0.77 7.11 -7.75
CA TYR A 25 0.88 5.78 -8.32
C TYR A 25 1.69 5.77 -9.63
N ASN A 26 1.35 6.65 -10.58
CA ASN A 26 2.02 6.73 -11.87
C ASN A 26 3.50 7.13 -11.73
N TRP A 27 3.83 7.95 -10.72
CA TRP A 27 5.23 8.20 -10.39
C TRP A 27 5.93 6.90 -9.96
N ALA A 28 5.30 6.12 -9.07
CA ALA A 28 5.86 4.85 -8.63
C ALA A 28 6.01 3.85 -9.79
N VAL A 29 5.04 3.79 -10.72
CA VAL A 29 5.10 2.96 -11.93
C VAL A 29 6.31 3.32 -12.78
N ASN A 30 6.54 4.61 -13.00
CA ASN A 30 7.57 5.08 -13.93
C ASN A 30 8.98 5.13 -13.32
N GLN A 31 9.12 5.19 -12.00
CA GLN A 31 10.38 5.51 -11.34
C GLN A 31 10.89 4.47 -10.35
N THR A 32 10.08 3.45 -10.03
CA THR A 32 10.41 2.54 -8.93
C THR A 32 10.03 1.08 -9.23
N PHE A 33 10.49 0.18 -8.36
CA PHE A 33 10.04 -1.20 -8.26
C PHE A 33 8.97 -1.40 -7.17
N ALA A 34 8.42 -0.33 -6.61
CA ALA A 34 7.35 -0.42 -5.61
C ALA A 34 6.02 -0.95 -6.17
N THR A 35 5.86 -0.90 -7.48
CA THR A 35 4.81 -1.61 -8.23
C THR A 35 5.42 -2.33 -9.42
N LEU A 36 4.82 -3.46 -9.78
CA LEU A 36 5.26 -4.26 -10.94
C LEU A 36 4.58 -3.84 -12.25
N ASP A 37 3.62 -2.92 -12.18
CA ASP A 37 2.97 -2.38 -13.36
C ASP A 37 3.99 -1.64 -14.24
N ALA A 38 3.90 -1.89 -15.54
CA ALA A 38 4.86 -1.37 -16.52
C ALA A 38 4.40 -0.03 -17.11
N GLU A 39 3.09 0.21 -17.14
CA GLU A 39 2.49 1.38 -17.78
C GLU A 39 1.66 2.19 -16.77
N PRO A 40 1.79 3.52 -16.79
CA PRO A 40 0.98 4.38 -15.95
C PRO A 40 -0.48 4.38 -16.42
N LEU A 41 -1.42 4.56 -15.49
CA LEU A 41 -2.84 4.68 -15.81
C LEU A 41 -3.12 6.02 -16.48
N ASP A 42 -3.88 5.97 -17.58
CA ASP A 42 -4.46 7.18 -18.17
C ASP A 42 -5.75 7.61 -17.43
N SER A 43 -6.41 8.67 -17.93
CA SER A 43 -7.58 9.23 -17.26
C SER A 43 -8.82 8.32 -17.29
N GLU A 44 -8.96 7.47 -18.32
CA GLU A 44 -10.07 6.53 -18.45
C GLU A 44 -9.84 5.32 -17.54
N GLU A 45 -8.65 4.73 -17.63
CA GLU A 45 -8.19 3.64 -16.77
C GLU A 45 -8.23 4.02 -15.28
N ALA A 46 -7.88 5.26 -14.95
CA ALA A 46 -7.95 5.79 -13.59
C ALA A 46 -9.39 5.82 -13.05
N ARG A 47 -10.38 6.18 -13.90
CA ARG A 47 -11.80 6.14 -13.52
C ARG A 47 -12.30 4.72 -13.34
N GLU A 48 -11.96 3.83 -14.27
CA GLU A 48 -12.30 2.42 -14.19
C GLU A 48 -11.69 1.77 -12.94
N TRP A 49 -10.42 2.12 -12.65
CA TRP A 49 -9.75 1.69 -11.44
C TRP A 49 -10.46 2.18 -10.18
N TRP A 50 -10.93 3.44 -10.15
CA TRP A 50 -11.72 3.98 -9.05
C TRP A 50 -13.06 3.24 -8.89
N ASP A 51 -13.79 3.06 -9.97
CA ASP A 51 -15.13 2.43 -9.97
C ASP A 51 -15.06 0.94 -9.60
N SER A 52 -13.93 0.28 -9.87
CA SER A 52 -13.69 -1.12 -9.53
C SER A 52 -13.49 -1.38 -8.03
N HIS A 53 -13.48 -0.33 -7.22
CA HIS A 53 -13.19 -0.45 -5.79
C HIS A 53 -14.31 -1.12 -5.00
N GLY A 54 -15.47 -1.33 -5.43
CA GLY A 54 -16.56 -2.01 -4.72
C GLY A 54 -16.60 -1.75 -3.19
N SER A 55 -17.70 -2.01 -2.55
CA SER A 55 -17.91 -1.80 -1.11
C SER A 55 -16.99 -2.64 -0.18
N LYS A 56 -16.16 -3.53 -0.73
CA LYS A 56 -15.26 -4.41 0.02
C LYS A 56 -13.78 -3.98 -0.01
N SER A 57 -13.44 -2.96 -0.76
CA SER A 57 -12.06 -2.45 -0.84
C SER A 57 -11.92 -1.22 0.03
N LEU A 58 -11.09 -1.31 1.06
CA LEU A 58 -10.70 -0.15 1.84
C LEU A 58 -9.62 0.61 1.10
N LEU A 59 -9.88 1.88 0.80
CA LEU A 59 -8.91 2.82 0.24
C LEU A 59 -8.81 4.04 1.17
N LEU A 60 -7.62 4.27 1.68
CA LEU A 60 -7.30 5.39 2.58
C LEU A 60 -6.34 6.35 1.90
N VAL A 61 -6.43 7.61 2.26
CA VAL A 61 -5.45 8.65 1.92
C VAL A 61 -4.83 9.22 3.18
N ALA A 62 -3.57 9.58 3.07
CA ALA A 62 -2.88 10.42 4.04
C ALA A 62 -2.88 11.85 3.52
N GLU A 63 -3.44 12.77 4.29
CA GLU A 63 -3.57 14.18 3.96
C GLU A 63 -2.63 15.01 4.84
N GLY A 64 -1.83 15.83 4.20
CA GLY A 64 -0.98 16.84 4.81
C GLY A 64 -1.50 18.25 4.54
N GLU A 65 -0.67 19.25 4.77
CA GLU A 65 -1.06 20.67 4.59
C GLU A 65 -1.39 21.03 3.13
N GLU A 66 -0.75 20.39 2.16
CA GLU A 66 -0.92 20.68 0.73
C GLU A 66 -1.86 19.69 0.02
N GLY A 67 -2.54 18.81 0.76
CA GLY A 67 -3.48 17.81 0.23
C GLY A 67 -3.02 16.37 0.44
N VAL A 68 -3.42 15.48 -0.47
CA VAL A 68 -3.10 14.05 -0.39
C VAL A 68 -1.63 13.81 -0.71
N ILE A 69 -0.92 13.19 0.23
CA ILE A 69 0.53 12.94 0.20
C ILE A 69 0.89 11.45 0.23
N GLY A 70 -0.12 10.59 0.26
CA GLY A 70 0.04 9.15 0.19
C GLY A 70 -1.32 8.46 0.23
N TRP A 71 -1.34 7.20 -0.13
CA TRP A 71 -2.53 6.39 -0.08
C TRP A 71 -2.20 4.92 0.19
N GLY A 72 -3.18 4.19 0.69
CA GLY A 72 -3.07 2.76 0.91
C GLY A 72 -4.39 2.05 0.71
N ARG A 73 -4.33 0.77 0.36
CA ARG A 73 -5.48 -0.04 0.00
C ARG A 73 -5.33 -1.46 0.53
N LEU A 74 -6.48 -2.07 0.84
CA LEU A 74 -6.57 -3.50 1.10
C LEU A 74 -7.15 -4.23 -0.10
N LEU A 75 -6.52 -5.34 -0.49
CA LEU A 75 -6.98 -6.24 -1.54
C LEU A 75 -7.20 -7.64 -0.96
N PRO A 76 -8.32 -8.33 -1.27
CA PRO A 76 -8.45 -9.74 -0.93
C PRO A 76 -7.33 -10.55 -1.57
N TRP A 77 -6.57 -11.32 -0.78
CA TRP A 77 -5.51 -12.19 -1.29
C TRP A 77 -6.05 -13.31 -2.18
N ILE A 78 -7.19 -13.86 -1.81
CA ILE A 78 -7.90 -14.87 -2.61
C ILE A 78 -9.12 -14.19 -3.22
N ARG A 79 -9.15 -14.08 -4.55
CA ARG A 79 -10.19 -13.36 -5.28
C ARG A 79 -11.55 -14.07 -5.31
N ARG A 80 -11.58 -15.38 -5.06
CA ARG A 80 -12.81 -16.19 -5.04
C ARG A 80 -12.83 -17.05 -3.79
N GLY A 81 -13.94 -17.02 -3.07
CA GLY A 81 -14.16 -17.79 -1.86
C GLY A 81 -14.04 -16.93 -0.58
N MET A 82 -14.05 -17.60 0.57
CA MET A 82 -13.93 -16.97 1.87
C MET A 82 -12.45 -16.80 2.21
N SER A 83 -11.89 -15.62 1.92
CA SER A 83 -10.53 -15.31 2.30
C SER A 83 -10.49 -14.66 3.66
N SER A 84 -9.68 -15.20 4.56
CA SER A 84 -9.30 -14.55 5.82
C SER A 84 -8.00 -13.75 5.70
N THR A 85 -7.44 -13.66 4.49
CA THR A 85 -6.17 -13.00 4.18
C THR A 85 -6.40 -11.81 3.28
N VAL A 86 -5.72 -10.74 3.58
CA VAL A 86 -5.75 -9.48 2.82
C VAL A 86 -4.32 -9.05 2.51
N GLU A 87 -4.15 -8.42 1.35
CA GLU A 87 -2.89 -7.79 0.93
C GLU A 87 -3.00 -6.28 1.10
N ASP A 88 -1.94 -5.65 1.57
CA ASP A 88 -1.83 -4.19 1.62
C ASP A 88 -1.04 -3.63 0.43
N LEU A 89 -1.44 -2.45 0.00
CA LEU A 89 -0.69 -1.58 -0.89
C LEU A 89 -0.54 -0.23 -0.22
N VAL A 90 0.69 0.32 -0.22
CA VAL A 90 0.98 1.65 0.34
C VAL A 90 1.92 2.39 -0.59
N TYR A 91 1.51 3.59 -0.98
CA TYR A 91 2.29 4.51 -1.82
C TYR A 91 2.35 5.89 -1.17
N VAL A 92 3.52 6.50 -1.19
CA VAL A 92 3.76 7.82 -0.59
C VAL A 92 4.43 8.72 -1.62
N ASP A 93 4.04 9.98 -1.64
CA ASP A 93 4.69 11.01 -2.44
C ASP A 93 6.22 10.94 -2.24
N PRO A 94 7.00 10.88 -3.32
CA PRO A 94 8.45 10.70 -3.25
C PRO A 94 9.17 11.76 -2.42
N LEU A 95 8.65 12.98 -2.39
CA LEU A 95 9.24 14.07 -1.62
C LEU A 95 8.97 13.98 -0.11
N LEU A 96 8.02 13.14 0.28
CA LEU A 96 7.54 13.00 1.66
C LEU A 96 7.79 11.60 2.25
N GLN A 97 8.54 10.76 1.53
CA GLN A 97 8.99 9.47 2.06
C GLN A 97 9.94 9.66 3.27
N GLY A 98 9.97 8.66 4.16
CA GLY A 98 10.80 8.73 5.38
C GLY A 98 10.25 9.64 6.48
N GLN A 99 9.13 10.32 6.27
CA GLN A 99 8.51 11.24 7.23
C GLN A 99 7.35 10.61 8.03
N GLY A 100 7.20 9.29 7.98
CA GLY A 100 6.19 8.57 8.75
C GLY A 100 4.83 8.40 8.06
N VAL A 101 4.63 8.94 6.86
CA VAL A 101 3.37 8.86 6.10
C VAL A 101 2.96 7.41 5.82
N GLY A 102 3.89 6.60 5.29
CA GLY A 102 3.64 5.18 5.03
C GLY A 102 3.33 4.40 6.31
N LYS A 103 3.99 4.74 7.42
CA LYS A 103 3.73 4.12 8.73
C LYS A 103 2.32 4.44 9.23
N ALA A 104 1.85 5.67 9.07
CA ALA A 104 0.51 6.08 9.47
C ALA A 104 -0.56 5.34 8.62
N LEU A 105 -0.37 5.27 7.31
CA LEU A 105 -1.28 4.54 6.41
C LEU A 105 -1.32 3.05 6.74
N LEU A 106 -0.18 2.38 6.83
CA LEU A 106 -0.13 0.94 7.07
C LEU A 106 -0.68 0.59 8.45
N LYS A 107 -0.46 1.42 9.47
CA LYS A 107 -1.05 1.24 10.79
C LYS A 107 -2.57 1.25 10.73
N GLU A 108 -3.17 2.22 10.06
CA GLU A 108 -4.62 2.32 9.90
C GLU A 108 -5.19 1.15 9.10
N LEU A 109 -4.50 0.72 8.02
CA LEU A 109 -4.90 -0.46 7.25
C LEU A 109 -4.90 -1.73 8.10
N ILE A 110 -3.92 -1.90 9.00
CA ILE A 110 -3.84 -3.04 9.92
C ILE A 110 -5.02 -3.01 10.91
N GLU A 111 -5.34 -1.84 11.46
CA GLU A 111 -6.46 -1.67 12.40
C GLU A 111 -7.80 -1.98 11.71
N GLU A 112 -8.01 -1.46 10.51
CA GLU A 112 -9.22 -1.71 9.72
C GLU A 112 -9.33 -3.18 9.27
N ALA A 113 -8.24 -3.80 8.81
CA ALA A 113 -8.24 -5.22 8.45
C ALA A 113 -8.60 -6.11 9.66
N THR A 114 -8.10 -5.75 10.84
CA THR A 114 -8.41 -6.45 12.10
C THR A 114 -9.90 -6.27 12.46
N ARG A 115 -10.42 -5.06 12.34
CA ARG A 115 -11.83 -4.73 12.58
C ARG A 115 -12.77 -5.47 11.62
N LEU A 116 -12.36 -5.63 10.37
CA LEU A 116 -13.10 -6.37 9.34
C LEU A 116 -13.02 -7.90 9.51
N GLY A 117 -12.25 -8.39 10.48
CA GLY A 117 -12.17 -9.81 10.82
C GLY A 117 -11.17 -10.61 9.98
N TYR A 118 -10.29 -9.96 9.24
CA TYR A 118 -9.18 -10.65 8.59
C TYR A 118 -8.23 -11.24 9.62
N ARG A 119 -7.62 -12.37 9.29
CA ARG A 119 -6.72 -13.13 10.17
C ARG A 119 -5.25 -12.97 9.81
N LEU A 120 -4.97 -12.62 8.58
CA LEU A 120 -3.62 -12.48 8.04
C LEU A 120 -3.56 -11.30 7.08
N MET A 121 -2.53 -10.49 7.20
CA MET A 121 -2.16 -9.49 6.21
C MET A 121 -0.85 -9.92 5.55
N VAL A 122 -0.78 -9.82 4.24
CA VAL A 122 0.41 -10.11 3.46
C VAL A 122 0.85 -8.86 2.70
N ALA A 123 2.13 -8.78 2.43
CA ALA A 123 2.73 -7.75 1.59
C ALA A 123 3.67 -8.39 0.57
N GLN A 124 3.69 -7.87 -0.63
CA GLN A 124 4.65 -8.19 -1.67
C GLN A 124 5.57 -6.98 -1.86
N VAL A 125 6.85 -7.15 -1.56
CA VAL A 125 7.83 -6.06 -1.59
C VAL A 125 8.98 -6.47 -2.50
N ALA A 126 9.33 -5.63 -3.48
CA ALA A 126 10.53 -5.86 -4.28
C ALA A 126 11.74 -6.05 -3.36
N ALA A 127 12.55 -7.07 -3.59
CA ALA A 127 13.57 -7.50 -2.62
C ALA A 127 14.63 -6.42 -2.33
N ASP A 128 14.87 -5.53 -3.27
CA ASP A 128 15.76 -4.37 -3.15
C ASP A 128 15.09 -3.11 -2.56
N ASN A 129 13.77 -3.12 -2.39
CA ASN A 129 13.03 -2.03 -1.73
C ASN A 129 13.21 -2.08 -0.19
N ARG A 130 14.37 -1.65 0.28
CA ARG A 130 14.72 -1.64 1.70
C ARG A 130 13.76 -0.81 2.55
N GLY A 131 13.27 0.32 2.01
CA GLY A 131 12.31 1.18 2.70
C GLY A 131 10.97 0.49 2.93
N GLY A 132 10.46 -0.21 1.92
CA GLY A 132 9.23 -1.00 2.01
C GLY A 132 9.38 -2.14 3.02
N LYS A 133 10.49 -2.88 2.99
CA LYS A 133 10.76 -3.95 3.97
C LYS A 133 10.81 -3.41 5.39
N ALA A 134 11.59 -2.37 5.63
CA ALA A 134 11.72 -1.75 6.96
C ALA A 134 10.40 -1.19 7.50
N LEU A 135 9.54 -0.63 6.62
CA LEU A 135 8.20 -0.18 6.97
C LEU A 135 7.35 -1.33 7.53
N HIS A 136 7.30 -2.44 6.82
CA HIS A 136 6.52 -3.61 7.20
C HIS A 136 7.08 -4.29 8.45
N GLU A 137 8.39 -4.51 8.54
CA GLU A 137 9.06 -5.05 9.72
C GLU A 137 8.77 -4.20 10.97
N GLY A 138 8.85 -2.87 10.83
CA GLY A 138 8.56 -1.93 11.92
C GLY A 138 7.12 -1.97 12.43
N LEU A 139 6.20 -2.59 11.69
CA LEU A 139 4.80 -2.80 12.06
C LEU A 139 4.46 -4.29 12.30
N GLY A 140 5.46 -5.12 12.52
CA GLY A 140 5.30 -6.50 12.97
C GLY A 140 5.07 -7.52 11.85
N PHE A 141 5.36 -7.18 10.61
CA PHE A 141 5.46 -8.16 9.54
C PHE A 141 6.78 -8.94 9.65
N ARG A 142 6.76 -10.16 9.19
CA ARG A 142 7.95 -11.02 9.05
C ARG A 142 8.06 -11.52 7.63
N GLU A 143 9.26 -11.74 7.17
CA GLU A 143 9.52 -12.38 5.89
C GLU A 143 9.09 -13.85 5.93
N VAL A 144 8.37 -14.28 4.89
CA VAL A 144 7.96 -15.68 4.68
C VAL A 144 8.90 -16.37 3.69
N GLY A 145 9.35 -15.64 2.68
CA GLY A 145 10.23 -16.14 1.66
C GLY A 145 10.39 -15.18 0.49
N VAL A 146 11.21 -15.57 -0.47
CA VAL A 146 11.50 -14.79 -1.67
C VAL A 146 11.10 -15.58 -2.90
N LEU A 147 10.37 -14.93 -3.80
CA LEU A 147 10.09 -15.42 -5.15
C LEU A 147 11.17 -14.86 -6.08
N HIS A 148 11.99 -15.73 -6.64
CA HIS A 148 13.08 -15.32 -7.52
C HIS A 148 12.60 -15.05 -8.94
N GLU A 149 13.09 -13.97 -9.54
CA GLU A 149 12.76 -13.55 -10.91
C GLU A 149 11.25 -13.49 -11.17
N ALA A 150 10.48 -13.06 -10.16
CA ALA A 150 9.02 -13.08 -10.17
C ALA A 150 8.41 -12.05 -11.10
N ALA A 151 9.15 -11.01 -11.47
CA ALA A 151 8.72 -9.96 -12.38
C ALA A 151 9.90 -9.44 -13.22
N HIS A 152 9.57 -8.73 -14.31
CA HIS A 152 10.54 -8.07 -15.18
C HIS A 152 10.11 -6.63 -15.43
N LYS A 153 10.94 -5.68 -15.03
CA LYS A 153 10.67 -4.25 -15.18
C LYS A 153 11.98 -3.48 -15.39
N PHE A 154 11.97 -2.42 -16.19
CA PHE A 154 13.16 -1.62 -16.53
C PHE A 154 14.35 -2.47 -17.01
N ASN A 155 14.07 -3.53 -17.75
CA ASN A 155 15.07 -4.49 -18.23
C ASN A 155 15.81 -5.28 -17.13
N VAL A 156 15.20 -5.39 -15.94
CA VAL A 156 15.74 -6.12 -14.78
C VAL A 156 14.74 -7.16 -14.29
N TRP A 157 15.21 -8.36 -14.00
CA TRP A 157 14.45 -9.37 -13.26
C TRP A 157 14.40 -9.00 -11.78
N ILE A 158 13.22 -9.11 -11.20
CA ILE A 158 12.94 -8.63 -9.85
C ILE A 158 12.54 -9.80 -8.98
N ASP A 159 13.23 -9.95 -7.86
CA ASP A 159 12.83 -10.82 -6.78
C ASP A 159 11.78 -10.13 -5.90
N ILE A 160 10.77 -10.89 -5.45
CA ILE A 160 9.72 -10.39 -4.57
C ILE A 160 9.83 -11.06 -3.21
N THR A 161 10.04 -10.28 -2.18
CA THR A 161 9.92 -10.72 -0.80
C THR A 161 8.45 -10.78 -0.41
N LEU A 162 7.99 -11.96 0.03
CA LEU A 162 6.69 -12.11 0.68
C LEU A 162 6.84 -11.87 2.17
N MET A 163 5.99 -11.03 2.71
CA MET A 163 5.92 -10.73 4.13
C MET A 163 4.51 -10.99 4.65
N GLU A 164 4.40 -11.38 5.90
CA GLU A 164 3.12 -11.64 6.54
C GLU A 164 3.04 -11.04 7.94
N ARG A 165 1.84 -10.66 8.34
CA ARG A 165 1.51 -10.23 9.69
C ARG A 165 0.19 -10.87 10.13
N PRO A 166 0.19 -11.75 11.17
CA PRO A 166 -1.04 -12.21 11.79
C PRO A 166 -1.85 -11.05 12.38
N LEU A 167 -3.17 -11.07 12.16
CA LEU A 167 -4.12 -10.11 12.69
C LEU A 167 -4.98 -10.81 13.77
N GLY A 168 -5.01 -10.25 14.98
CA GLY A 168 -5.73 -10.84 16.09
C GLY A 168 -5.03 -12.04 16.75
N LYS A 169 -5.66 -12.63 17.75
CA LYS A 169 -5.15 -13.83 18.45
C LYS A 169 -5.33 -15.06 17.56
N ARG A 170 -4.28 -15.90 17.47
CA ARG A 170 -4.44 -17.26 16.94
C ARG A 170 -5.49 -17.98 17.79
N SER A 171 -6.50 -18.56 17.13
CA SER A 171 -7.32 -19.56 17.79
C SER A 171 -6.49 -20.82 17.90
N ASP A 172 -6.30 -21.32 19.10
CA ASP A 172 -5.71 -22.64 19.35
C ASP A 172 -6.64 -23.71 18.79
#